data_fd79d25a5345c0b38c3b422fe155617d
#
_entry.id   fd79d25a5345c0b38c3b422fe155617d
#
_cell.length_a   1.000
_cell.length_b   1.000
_cell.length_c   1.000
_cell.angle_alpha   90.00
_cell.angle_beta   90.00
_cell.angle_gamma   90.00
#
_symmetry.space_group_name_H-M   'P 1'
#
loop_
_entity.id
_entity.type
_entity.pdbx_description
1 polymer ?
#
loop_
_entity_poly.entity_id
_entity_poly.type
_entity_poly.pdbx_seq_one_letter_code
_entity_poly.pdbx_strand_id
1 'polypeptide(L)'
;VNLRRILRSLSALILLLALVLPGNAQTPLKTIAFMTDFDVKDDAVGICKAVMQGIAPGVNILDVTHQVTPYSIAEAARFLAGTAPYLPKDAVFVAVIDPTVGSKRRAIIAKSKLGQYFVLPDNGLLTLVQDRDGIESARQILNPAWMIGAKTSSTFHGRDIFSPAAAHLAKGDDWTQAGPAIDVSTLVRLDLKSATVNAAGLLGQVIGTDGPFGNLVLNIPAETFAELGYRIGDVIPISLAGKPYAIPFVKTFSDVPVGKPLVYIDSRGRLSLGINQRNFSTTYQVDAPAEIAIPRKPQ
;
A
#
# COMPACT_ATOMS: atom_id res chain seq x y z
N VAL A 1 49.91 -31.71 45.10
CA VAL A 1 48.88 -31.22 44.21
C VAL A 1 48.82 -32.15 43.01
N ASN A 2 47.71 -32.83 42.80
CA ASN A 2 47.58 -34.01 41.97
C ASN A 2 47.35 -33.60 40.52
N LEU A 3 48.39 -33.57 39.70
CA LEU A 3 48.42 -33.15 38.27
C LEU A 3 47.29 -33.80 37.41
N ARG A 4 46.90 -35.03 37.77
CA ARG A 4 45.77 -35.73 37.10
C ARG A 4 44.38 -35.12 37.37
N ARG A 5 44.19 -34.41 38.48
CA ARG A 5 42.93 -33.69 38.77
C ARG A 5 42.86 -32.39 38.02
N ILE A 6 43.96 -31.66 37.86
CA ILE A 6 44.07 -30.45 37.08
C ILE A 6 43.81 -30.71 35.60
N LEU A 7 44.41 -31.78 35.04
CA LEU A 7 44.18 -32.17 33.64
C LEU A 7 42.73 -32.58 33.36
N ARG A 8 42.04 -33.27 34.29
CA ARG A 8 40.63 -33.63 34.15
C ARG A 8 39.71 -32.41 34.22
N SER A 9 40.04 -31.41 35.03
CA SER A 9 39.28 -30.16 35.16
C SER A 9 39.47 -29.27 33.89
N LEU A 10 40.65 -29.23 33.33
CA LEU A 10 40.92 -28.51 32.07
C LEU A 10 40.19 -29.18 30.88
N SER A 11 40.20 -30.52 30.80
CA SER A 11 39.49 -31.23 29.72
C SER A 11 37.97 -31.05 29.80
N ALA A 12 37.37 -30.97 31.01
CA ALA A 12 35.94 -30.68 31.18
C ALA A 12 35.59 -29.24 30.82
N LEU A 13 36.48 -28.28 31.10
CA LEU A 13 36.26 -26.86 30.75
C LEU A 13 36.36 -26.62 29.22
N ILE A 14 37.31 -27.33 28.54
CA ILE A 14 37.41 -27.24 27.07
C ILE A 14 36.22 -27.91 26.37
N LEU A 15 35.69 -29.02 26.95
CA LEU A 15 34.46 -29.64 26.40
C LEU A 15 33.22 -28.79 26.59
N LEU A 16 33.14 -27.99 27.64
CA LEU A 16 32.01 -27.04 27.85
C LEU A 16 32.12 -25.82 26.93
N LEU A 17 33.30 -25.34 26.59
CA LEU A 17 33.52 -24.23 25.66
C LEU A 17 33.26 -24.61 24.19
N ALA A 18 33.39 -25.89 23.82
CA ALA A 18 33.13 -26.37 22.46
C ALA A 18 31.64 -26.51 22.10
N LEU A 19 30.73 -26.37 23.08
CA LEU A 19 29.27 -26.46 22.87
C LEU A 19 28.58 -25.11 22.62
N VAL A 20 29.31 -24.00 22.65
CA VAL A 20 28.80 -22.71 22.14
C VAL A 20 29.13 -22.62 20.64
N LEU A 21 28.53 -23.51 19.85
CA LEU A 21 28.44 -23.25 18.41
C LEU A 21 27.73 -21.92 18.24
N PRO A 22 28.28 -20.95 17.48
CA PRO A 22 27.49 -19.80 17.10
C PRO A 22 26.26 -20.35 16.42
N GLY A 23 25.11 -20.25 17.08
CA GLY A 23 23.84 -20.53 16.41
C GLY A 23 23.87 -19.74 15.11
N ASN A 24 23.67 -20.38 13.97
CA ASN A 24 23.50 -19.67 12.71
C ASN A 24 22.48 -18.58 12.99
N ALA A 25 22.93 -17.34 13.11
CA ALA A 25 22.03 -16.20 13.21
C ALA A 25 21.22 -16.21 11.91
N GLN A 26 20.03 -16.79 11.98
CA GLN A 26 19.12 -16.82 10.86
C GLN A 26 18.88 -15.36 10.46
N THR A 27 19.15 -15.01 9.20
CA THR A 27 18.83 -13.68 8.69
C THR A 27 17.37 -13.40 9.01
N PRO A 28 17.05 -12.30 9.69
CA PRO A 28 15.67 -11.99 10.01
C PRO A 28 14.80 -12.00 8.75
N LEU A 29 13.66 -12.67 8.80
CA LEU A 29 12.71 -12.66 7.69
C LEU A 29 12.17 -11.25 7.49
N LYS A 30 12.01 -10.85 6.24
CA LYS A 30 11.41 -9.55 5.91
C LYS A 30 9.91 -9.59 6.20
N THR A 31 9.34 -8.45 6.60
CA THR A 31 7.89 -8.33 6.76
C THR A 31 7.20 -8.34 5.40
N ILE A 32 6.14 -9.13 5.28
CA ILE A 32 5.21 -9.10 4.15
C ILE A 32 4.02 -8.22 4.51
N ALA A 33 3.77 -7.17 3.73
CA ALA A 33 2.56 -6.34 3.82
C ALA A 33 1.56 -6.82 2.78
N PHE A 34 0.42 -7.36 3.22
CA PHE A 34 -0.54 -8.03 2.35
C PHE A 34 -1.82 -7.21 2.19
N MET A 35 -2.24 -7.01 0.93
CA MET A 35 -3.42 -6.23 0.56
C MET A 35 -4.17 -6.88 -0.59
N THR A 36 -5.50 -6.96 -0.48
CA THR A 36 -6.38 -7.52 -1.52
C THR A 36 -7.75 -6.84 -1.53
N ASP A 37 -8.56 -7.19 -2.53
CA ASP A 37 -10.01 -6.94 -2.59
C ASP A 37 -10.84 -8.22 -2.35
N PHE A 38 -10.25 -9.24 -1.68
CA PHE A 38 -10.88 -10.55 -1.48
C PHE A 38 -11.95 -10.57 -0.37
N ASP A 39 -12.00 -9.51 0.47
CA ASP A 39 -12.71 -9.53 1.74
C ASP A 39 -12.17 -10.62 2.71
N VAL A 40 -12.82 -10.80 3.84
CA VAL A 40 -12.45 -11.79 4.88
C VAL A 40 -13.58 -12.78 5.17
N LYS A 41 -14.56 -12.87 4.25
CA LYS A 41 -15.73 -13.74 4.42
C LYS A 41 -15.45 -15.20 4.11
N ASP A 42 -14.49 -15.45 3.19
CA ASP A 42 -14.11 -16.80 2.81
C ASP A 42 -12.66 -17.09 3.18
N ASP A 43 -12.13 -18.19 2.69
CA ASP A 43 -10.81 -18.72 3.01
C ASP A 43 -9.67 -18.17 2.13
N ALA A 44 -9.96 -17.32 1.14
CA ALA A 44 -8.95 -16.87 0.16
C ALA A 44 -7.73 -16.20 0.79
N VAL A 45 -7.95 -15.27 1.71
CA VAL A 45 -6.87 -14.59 2.45
C VAL A 45 -6.09 -15.58 3.31
N GLY A 46 -6.81 -16.48 4.01
CA GLY A 46 -6.21 -17.51 4.86
C GLY A 46 -5.32 -18.46 4.06
N ILE A 47 -5.79 -18.93 2.90
CA ILE A 47 -5.01 -19.79 1.99
C ILE A 47 -3.73 -19.08 1.50
N CYS A 48 -3.82 -17.83 1.07
CA CYS A 48 -2.65 -17.05 0.65
C CYS A 48 -1.60 -16.96 1.78
N LYS A 49 -2.03 -16.68 3.01
CA LYS A 49 -1.15 -16.64 4.19
C LYS A 49 -0.55 -18.02 4.52
N ALA A 50 -1.33 -19.08 4.40
CA ALA A 50 -0.84 -20.44 4.62
C ALA A 50 0.27 -20.81 3.61
N VAL A 51 0.12 -20.42 2.34
CA VAL A 51 1.18 -20.58 1.32
C VAL A 51 2.44 -19.81 1.71
N MET A 52 2.30 -18.54 2.12
CA MET A 52 3.44 -17.73 2.56
C MET A 52 4.17 -18.36 3.76
N GLN A 53 3.43 -18.81 4.77
CA GLN A 53 3.96 -19.48 5.95
C GLN A 53 4.61 -20.84 5.62
N GLY A 54 4.08 -21.57 4.66
CA GLY A 54 4.66 -22.86 4.23
C GLY A 54 6.02 -22.69 3.56
N ILE A 55 6.27 -21.60 2.83
CA ILE A 55 7.54 -21.30 2.13
C ILE A 55 8.53 -20.57 3.05
N ALA A 56 8.05 -19.64 3.87
CA ALA A 56 8.83 -18.83 4.81
C ALA A 56 8.26 -18.98 6.25
N PRO A 57 8.49 -20.11 6.94
CA PRO A 57 7.97 -20.34 8.29
C PRO A 57 8.40 -19.23 9.26
N GLY A 58 7.43 -18.67 9.99
CA GLY A 58 7.67 -17.59 10.94
C GLY A 58 7.73 -16.19 10.32
N VAL A 59 7.48 -16.03 9.02
CA VAL A 59 7.40 -14.70 8.40
C VAL A 59 6.30 -13.86 9.04
N ASN A 60 6.62 -12.60 9.32
CA ASN A 60 5.63 -11.63 9.78
C ASN A 60 4.77 -11.17 8.59
N ILE A 61 3.46 -11.42 8.65
CA ILE A 61 2.50 -10.96 7.64
C ILE A 61 1.62 -9.88 8.28
N LEU A 62 1.75 -8.66 7.78
CA LEU A 62 0.94 -7.52 8.17
C LEU A 62 -0.19 -7.33 7.16
N ASP A 63 -1.42 -7.41 7.60
CA ASP A 63 -2.57 -7.07 6.75
C ASP A 63 -2.68 -5.54 6.62
N VAL A 64 -2.54 -5.04 5.41
CA VAL A 64 -2.83 -3.62 5.12
C VAL A 64 -4.35 -3.43 5.09
N THR A 65 -5.02 -4.17 4.23
CA THR A 65 -6.47 -4.34 4.16
C THR A 65 -6.82 -5.45 3.16
N HIS A 66 -7.94 -6.12 3.37
CA HIS A 66 -8.53 -7.06 2.41
C HIS A 66 -9.89 -6.58 1.89
N GLN A 67 -10.23 -5.32 2.21
CA GLN A 67 -11.50 -4.67 1.85
C GLN A 67 -11.27 -3.46 0.94
N VAL A 68 -10.28 -3.55 0.03
CA VAL A 68 -10.25 -2.64 -1.12
C VAL A 68 -11.56 -2.81 -1.87
N THR A 69 -12.17 -1.71 -2.32
CA THR A 69 -13.37 -1.78 -3.16
C THR A 69 -13.10 -2.73 -4.33
N PRO A 70 -13.93 -3.76 -4.54
CA PRO A 70 -13.71 -4.75 -5.58
C PRO A 70 -13.36 -4.12 -6.93
N TYR A 71 -12.26 -4.61 -7.53
CA TYR A 71 -11.73 -4.18 -8.84
C TYR A 71 -11.13 -2.76 -8.86
N SER A 72 -11.11 -2.03 -7.74
CA SER A 72 -10.62 -0.63 -7.72
C SER A 72 -9.10 -0.54 -7.62
N ILE A 73 -8.42 -0.62 -8.78
CA ILE A 73 -6.96 -0.50 -8.87
C ILE A 73 -6.48 0.88 -8.37
N ALA A 74 -7.24 1.95 -8.63
CA ALA A 74 -6.88 3.31 -8.22
C ALA A 74 -6.91 3.47 -6.68
N GLU A 75 -7.91 2.90 -6.02
CA GLU A 75 -7.98 2.90 -4.54
C GLU A 75 -6.84 2.10 -3.93
N ALA A 76 -6.57 0.92 -4.47
CA ALA A 76 -5.46 0.08 -4.04
C ALA A 76 -4.10 0.76 -4.24
N ALA A 77 -3.86 1.42 -5.37
CA ALA A 77 -2.65 2.21 -5.61
C ALA A 77 -2.48 3.32 -4.56
N ARG A 78 -3.59 3.98 -4.16
CA ARG A 78 -3.60 4.98 -3.11
C ARG A 78 -3.25 4.38 -1.73
N PHE A 79 -3.80 3.21 -1.38
CA PHE A 79 -3.50 2.53 -0.13
C PHE A 79 -2.05 2.03 -0.11
N LEU A 80 -1.59 1.43 -1.20
CA LEU A 80 -0.22 0.94 -1.34
C LEU A 80 0.79 2.09 -1.13
N ALA A 81 0.63 3.18 -1.88
CA ALA A 81 1.50 4.34 -1.75
C ALA A 81 1.40 5.01 -0.36
N GLY A 82 0.20 5.03 0.23
CA GLY A 82 -0.01 5.60 1.56
C GLY A 82 0.58 4.78 2.70
N THR A 83 0.73 3.46 2.54
CA THR A 83 1.25 2.55 3.57
C THR A 83 2.77 2.37 3.48
N ALA A 84 3.33 2.37 2.27
CA ALA A 84 4.74 2.08 2.03
C ALA A 84 5.72 2.91 2.87
N PRO A 85 5.53 4.22 3.14
CA PRO A 85 6.45 5.02 3.95
C PRO A 85 6.60 4.56 5.40
N TYR A 86 5.62 3.81 5.93
CA TYR A 86 5.59 3.37 7.33
C TYR A 86 6.16 1.96 7.55
N LEU A 87 6.60 1.30 6.48
CA LEU A 87 7.17 -0.04 6.55
C LEU A 87 8.69 -0.01 6.36
N PRO A 88 9.41 -1.05 6.84
CA PRO A 88 10.85 -1.16 6.64
C PRO A 88 11.26 -1.03 5.16
N LYS A 89 12.49 -0.54 4.92
CA LYS A 89 13.00 -0.35 3.55
C LYS A 89 13.13 -1.66 2.75
N ASP A 90 13.22 -2.79 3.43
CA ASP A 90 13.32 -4.12 2.82
C ASP A 90 12.00 -4.90 2.85
N ALA A 91 10.88 -4.26 3.25
CA ALA A 91 9.58 -4.90 3.28
C ALA A 91 9.13 -5.40 1.90
N VAL A 92 8.35 -6.47 1.91
CA VAL A 92 7.74 -7.07 0.72
C VAL A 92 6.25 -6.78 0.72
N PHE A 93 5.78 -5.99 -0.25
CA PHE A 93 4.36 -5.76 -0.45
C PHE A 93 3.77 -6.81 -1.38
N VAL A 94 2.63 -7.39 -1.00
CA VAL A 94 1.80 -8.23 -1.86
C VAL A 94 0.47 -7.52 -2.03
N ALA A 95 0.19 -7.04 -3.23
CA ALA A 95 -1.05 -6.35 -3.53
C ALA A 95 -1.78 -7.07 -4.68
N VAL A 96 -2.92 -7.69 -4.38
CA VAL A 96 -3.67 -8.49 -5.34
C VAL A 96 -5.06 -7.90 -5.52
N ILE A 97 -5.15 -6.89 -6.36
CA ILE A 97 -6.38 -6.36 -6.94
C ILE A 97 -6.25 -6.56 -8.44
N ASP A 98 -6.89 -7.60 -8.94
CA ASP A 98 -6.60 -8.16 -10.27
C ASP A 98 -7.85 -8.48 -11.07
N PRO A 99 -8.55 -7.47 -11.61
CA PRO A 99 -9.74 -7.67 -12.44
C PRO A 99 -9.49 -8.50 -13.69
N THR A 100 -8.21 -8.69 -14.06
CA THR A 100 -7.77 -9.38 -15.28
C THR A 100 -7.00 -10.66 -14.98
N VAL A 101 -7.25 -11.29 -13.83
CA VAL A 101 -6.62 -12.57 -13.47
C VAL A 101 -6.80 -13.61 -14.58
N GLY A 102 -5.75 -14.37 -14.88
CA GLY A 102 -5.76 -15.36 -15.97
C GLY A 102 -5.57 -14.81 -17.39
N SER A 103 -5.50 -13.49 -17.57
CA SER A 103 -5.19 -12.85 -18.85
C SER A 103 -3.68 -12.83 -19.16
N LYS A 104 -3.28 -12.13 -20.24
CA LYS A 104 -1.87 -11.92 -20.62
C LYS A 104 -1.15 -10.85 -19.77
N ARG A 105 -1.82 -10.22 -18.75
CA ARG A 105 -1.17 -9.25 -17.88
C ARG A 105 0.00 -9.89 -17.16
N ARG A 106 1.12 -9.18 -17.05
CA ARG A 106 2.32 -9.67 -16.36
C ARG A 106 2.04 -9.82 -14.85
N ALA A 107 2.58 -10.88 -14.24
CA ALA A 107 2.79 -10.94 -12.78
C ALA A 107 4.22 -10.47 -12.53
N ILE A 108 4.45 -9.52 -11.62
CA ILE A 108 5.75 -8.89 -11.47
C ILE A 108 6.21 -8.80 -10.02
N ILE A 109 7.53 -8.73 -9.88
CA ILE A 109 8.24 -8.20 -8.72
C ILE A 109 8.88 -6.89 -9.17
N ALA A 110 8.60 -5.80 -8.48
CA ALA A 110 9.28 -4.53 -8.67
C ALA A 110 10.04 -4.13 -7.40
N LYS A 111 11.22 -3.54 -7.53
CA LYS A 111 11.99 -2.98 -6.42
C LYS A 111 12.02 -1.47 -6.55
N SER A 112 11.56 -0.76 -5.51
CA SER A 112 11.65 0.70 -5.48
C SER A 112 13.08 1.17 -5.23
N LYS A 113 13.38 2.42 -5.56
CA LYS A 113 14.68 3.04 -5.24
C LYS A 113 14.92 3.17 -3.72
N LEU A 114 13.87 3.02 -2.91
CA LEU A 114 13.95 2.95 -1.45
C LEU A 114 14.28 1.55 -0.92
N GLY A 115 14.32 0.53 -1.79
CA GLY A 115 14.69 -0.84 -1.46
C GLY A 115 13.52 -1.79 -1.16
N GLN A 116 12.28 -1.31 -1.10
CA GLN A 116 11.08 -2.12 -0.89
C GLN A 116 10.71 -2.91 -2.14
N TYR A 117 10.16 -4.11 -1.93
CA TYR A 117 9.70 -4.99 -3.00
C TYR A 117 8.17 -4.97 -3.13
N PHE A 118 7.68 -5.04 -4.37
CA PHE A 118 6.26 -5.04 -4.68
C PHE A 118 5.94 -6.22 -5.60
N VAL A 119 5.15 -7.16 -5.10
CA VAL A 119 4.69 -8.38 -5.79
C VAL A 119 3.22 -8.19 -6.14
N LEU A 120 2.91 -8.03 -7.42
CA LEU A 120 1.58 -7.60 -7.84
C LEU A 120 1.33 -7.83 -9.34
N PRO A 121 0.07 -7.76 -9.81
CA PRO A 121 -0.24 -7.69 -11.24
C PRO A 121 0.22 -6.35 -11.81
N ASP A 122 0.84 -6.38 -12.98
CA ASP A 122 1.23 -5.18 -13.72
C ASP A 122 0.01 -4.58 -14.44
N ASN A 123 -0.80 -3.86 -13.67
CA ASN A 123 -2.08 -3.28 -14.09
C ASN A 123 -2.27 -1.82 -13.65
N GLY A 124 -1.19 -1.17 -13.18
CA GLY A 124 -1.21 0.21 -12.72
C GLY A 124 -1.17 0.39 -11.20
N LEU A 125 -1.22 -0.68 -10.41
CA LEU A 125 -1.12 -0.64 -8.95
C LEU A 125 0.12 0.13 -8.44
N LEU A 126 1.23 0.08 -9.19
CA LEU A 126 2.48 0.76 -8.81
C LEU A 126 2.50 2.26 -9.13
N THR A 127 1.53 2.80 -9.85
CA THR A 127 1.59 4.17 -10.39
C THR A 127 2.02 5.21 -9.35
N LEU A 128 1.36 5.26 -8.20
CA LEU A 128 1.65 6.26 -7.16
C LEU A 128 2.95 5.98 -6.38
N VAL A 129 3.36 4.72 -6.24
CA VAL A 129 4.68 4.37 -5.70
C VAL A 129 5.78 4.77 -6.68
N GLN A 130 5.56 4.55 -7.98
CA GLN A 130 6.46 4.94 -9.04
C GLN A 130 6.71 6.44 -9.08
N ASP A 131 5.64 7.24 -8.90
CA ASP A 131 5.72 8.71 -8.87
C ASP A 131 6.46 9.24 -7.65
N ARG A 132 6.23 8.65 -6.47
CA ARG A 132 6.84 9.12 -5.23
C ARG A 132 8.26 8.62 -5.04
N ASP A 133 8.49 7.31 -5.22
CA ASP A 133 9.73 6.64 -4.82
C ASP A 133 10.63 6.29 -6.01
N GLY A 134 10.05 6.20 -7.21
CA GLY A 134 10.69 5.61 -8.38
C GLY A 134 10.87 4.09 -8.25
N ILE A 135 10.98 3.42 -9.40
CA ILE A 135 11.29 1.99 -9.47
C ILE A 135 12.73 1.83 -9.96
N GLU A 136 13.53 1.06 -9.21
CA GLU A 136 14.92 0.73 -9.56
C GLU A 136 14.96 -0.34 -10.65
N SER A 137 14.19 -1.41 -10.48
CA SER A 137 14.17 -2.57 -11.36
C SER A 137 12.91 -3.39 -11.20
N ALA A 138 12.56 -4.17 -12.22
CA ALA A 138 11.41 -5.05 -12.20
C ALA A 138 11.69 -6.37 -12.92
N ARG A 139 10.98 -7.44 -12.54
CA ARG A 139 11.06 -8.77 -13.13
C ARG A 139 9.68 -9.35 -13.32
N GLN A 140 9.48 -10.08 -14.40
CA GLN A 140 8.28 -10.89 -14.58
C GLN A 140 8.44 -12.21 -13.81
N ILE A 141 7.41 -12.64 -13.11
CA ILE A 141 7.39 -13.92 -12.41
C ILE A 141 7.00 -14.98 -13.45
N LEU A 142 7.98 -15.79 -13.89
CA LEU A 142 7.77 -16.87 -14.86
C LEU A 142 8.37 -18.20 -14.39
N ASN A 143 9.28 -18.19 -13.40
CA ASN A 143 9.90 -19.40 -12.91
C ASN A 143 8.92 -20.20 -12.02
N PRO A 144 8.56 -21.46 -12.41
CA PRO A 144 7.66 -22.29 -11.60
C PRO A 144 8.13 -22.55 -10.17
N ALA A 145 9.45 -22.48 -9.90
CA ALA A 145 9.99 -22.60 -8.55
C ALA A 145 9.64 -21.42 -7.63
N TRP A 146 9.18 -20.31 -8.20
CA TRP A 146 8.67 -19.12 -7.50
C TRP A 146 7.14 -19.10 -7.40
N MET A 147 6.48 -20.16 -7.80
CA MET A 147 5.03 -20.36 -7.80
C MET A 147 4.66 -21.59 -6.97
N ILE A 148 3.37 -21.85 -6.77
CA ILE A 148 2.92 -23.04 -6.03
C ILE A 148 3.15 -24.35 -6.80
N GLY A 149 3.66 -24.29 -8.00
CA GLY A 149 3.98 -25.44 -8.86
C GLY A 149 3.96 -25.06 -10.34
N ALA A 150 4.16 -26.07 -11.20
CA ALA A 150 4.24 -25.86 -12.64
C ALA A 150 2.89 -25.48 -13.30
N LYS A 151 1.76 -25.78 -12.64
CA LYS A 151 0.40 -25.49 -13.17
C LYS A 151 -0.35 -24.61 -12.18
N THR A 152 -0.50 -23.34 -12.54
CA THR A 152 -1.29 -22.37 -11.79
C THR A 152 -2.77 -22.40 -12.20
N SER A 153 -3.67 -22.06 -11.27
CA SER A 153 -5.09 -21.80 -11.58
C SER A 153 -5.21 -20.55 -12.47
N SER A 154 -6.20 -20.53 -13.33
CA SER A 154 -6.52 -19.32 -14.13
C SER A 154 -7.27 -18.25 -13.34
N THR A 155 -7.71 -18.54 -12.12
CA THR A 155 -8.59 -17.66 -11.33
C THR A 155 -8.06 -17.32 -9.94
N PHE A 156 -6.91 -17.88 -9.49
CA PHE A 156 -6.39 -17.60 -8.16
C PHE A 156 -4.87 -17.38 -8.14
N HIS A 157 -4.40 -16.39 -8.90
CA HIS A 157 -2.99 -16.01 -8.94
C HIS A 157 -2.49 -15.44 -7.61
N GLY A 158 -3.37 -14.93 -6.73
CA GLY A 158 -3.05 -14.57 -5.35
C GLY A 158 -2.37 -15.71 -4.62
N ARG A 159 -2.96 -16.89 -4.66
CA ARG A 159 -2.44 -18.13 -4.06
C ARG A 159 -1.24 -18.68 -4.82
N ASP A 160 -1.33 -18.75 -6.15
CA ASP A 160 -0.43 -19.59 -6.95
C ASP A 160 0.84 -18.87 -7.39
N ILE A 161 0.82 -17.53 -7.48
CA ILE A 161 1.92 -16.74 -8.03
C ILE A 161 2.41 -15.69 -7.02
N PHE A 162 1.51 -14.81 -6.53
CA PHE A 162 1.93 -13.65 -5.75
C PHE A 162 2.36 -14.01 -4.33
N SER A 163 1.62 -14.89 -3.65
CA SER A 163 1.96 -15.34 -2.30
C SER A 163 3.28 -16.13 -2.25
N PRO A 164 3.52 -17.11 -3.13
CA PRO A 164 4.80 -17.81 -3.18
C PRO A 164 5.98 -16.87 -3.45
N ALA A 165 5.85 -16.00 -4.46
CA ALA A 165 6.92 -15.08 -4.83
C ALA A 165 7.29 -14.12 -3.68
N ALA A 166 6.30 -13.64 -2.93
CA ALA A 166 6.54 -12.81 -1.77
C ALA A 166 7.25 -13.56 -0.64
N ALA A 167 6.87 -14.81 -0.40
CA ALA A 167 7.49 -15.64 0.63
C ALA A 167 8.97 -15.95 0.30
N HIS A 168 9.29 -16.23 -0.96
CA HIS A 168 10.68 -16.37 -1.43
C HIS A 168 11.49 -15.09 -1.20
N LEU A 169 10.93 -13.92 -1.53
CA LEU A 169 11.56 -12.62 -1.24
C LEU A 169 11.78 -12.40 0.26
N ALA A 170 10.77 -12.71 1.08
CA ALA A 170 10.85 -12.52 2.53
C ALA A 170 11.91 -13.43 3.17
N LYS A 171 12.07 -14.64 2.64
CA LYS A 171 13.10 -15.58 3.05
C LYS A 171 14.52 -15.15 2.62
N GLY A 172 14.62 -14.23 1.65
CA GLY A 172 15.90 -13.73 1.14
C GLY A 172 16.45 -14.51 -0.05
N ASP A 173 15.61 -15.28 -0.73
CA ASP A 173 16.01 -15.97 -1.95
C ASP A 173 16.38 -14.95 -3.05
N ASP A 174 17.30 -15.33 -3.93
CA ASP A 174 17.76 -14.46 -5.03
C ASP A 174 16.63 -14.20 -6.03
N TRP A 175 16.03 -13.04 -5.92
CA TRP A 175 14.87 -12.64 -6.74
C TRP A 175 15.17 -12.56 -8.24
N THR A 176 16.44 -12.58 -8.64
CA THR A 176 16.81 -12.65 -10.07
C THR A 176 16.37 -13.97 -10.70
N GLN A 177 16.14 -14.99 -9.87
CA GLN A 177 15.65 -16.29 -10.27
C GLN A 177 14.14 -16.34 -10.53
N ALA A 178 13.37 -15.29 -10.14
CA ALA A 178 11.93 -15.27 -10.36
C ALA A 178 11.53 -15.22 -11.85
N GLY A 179 12.43 -14.67 -12.70
CA GLY A 179 12.24 -14.60 -14.14
C GLY A 179 12.98 -13.43 -14.80
N PRO A 180 12.69 -13.12 -16.06
CA PRO A 180 13.42 -12.12 -16.82
C PRO A 180 13.20 -10.70 -16.29
N ALA A 181 14.22 -9.84 -16.46
CA ALA A 181 14.10 -8.42 -16.20
C ALA A 181 13.08 -7.76 -17.16
N ILE A 182 12.39 -6.74 -16.66
CA ILE A 182 11.45 -5.91 -17.42
C ILE A 182 12.01 -4.49 -17.48
N ASP A 183 11.91 -3.87 -18.64
CA ASP A 183 12.12 -2.42 -18.74
C ASP A 183 11.07 -1.69 -17.92
N VAL A 184 11.53 -0.95 -16.90
CA VAL A 184 10.67 -0.20 -15.96
C VAL A 184 9.78 0.81 -16.68
N SER A 185 10.21 1.35 -17.84
CA SER A 185 9.43 2.27 -18.65
C SER A 185 8.17 1.63 -19.27
N THR A 186 8.13 0.30 -19.34
CA THR A 186 7.01 -0.48 -19.89
C THR A 186 5.99 -0.92 -18.84
N LEU A 187 6.19 -0.58 -17.57
CA LEU A 187 5.22 -0.88 -16.51
C LEU A 187 3.92 -0.12 -16.76
N VAL A 188 2.80 -0.81 -16.55
CA VAL A 188 1.48 -0.21 -16.76
C VAL A 188 1.25 0.91 -15.75
N ARG A 189 0.70 2.02 -16.23
CA ARG A 189 0.35 3.18 -15.40
C ARG A 189 -1.14 3.49 -15.50
N LEU A 190 -1.71 3.92 -14.37
CA LEU A 190 -3.06 4.48 -14.34
C LEU A 190 -3.03 5.91 -14.89
N ASP A 191 -4.03 6.26 -15.68
CA ASP A 191 -4.32 7.64 -16.00
C ASP A 191 -5.09 8.30 -14.84
N LEU A 192 -4.34 8.81 -13.87
CA LEU A 192 -4.88 9.49 -12.70
C LEU A 192 -5.00 11.00 -13.01
N LYS A 193 -6.22 11.49 -13.04
CA LYS A 193 -6.46 12.93 -13.22
C LYS A 193 -5.86 13.71 -12.05
N SER A 194 -5.04 14.71 -12.35
CA SER A 194 -4.55 15.68 -11.37
C SER A 194 -5.54 16.82 -11.20
N ALA A 195 -5.56 17.43 -10.04
CA ALA A 195 -6.24 18.70 -9.87
C ALA A 195 -5.57 19.79 -10.70
N THR A 196 -6.34 20.71 -11.25
CA THR A 196 -5.86 21.81 -12.08
C THR A 196 -6.29 23.16 -11.52
N VAL A 197 -5.37 24.14 -11.53
CA VAL A 197 -5.63 25.52 -11.12
C VAL A 197 -5.58 26.43 -12.34
N ASN A 198 -6.58 27.30 -12.47
CA ASN A 198 -6.67 28.31 -13.52
C ASN A 198 -7.14 29.67 -12.97
N ALA A 199 -7.45 30.61 -13.84
CA ALA A 199 -7.92 31.95 -13.43
C ALA A 199 -9.24 31.92 -12.62
N ALA A 200 -10.14 30.97 -12.92
CA ALA A 200 -11.43 30.83 -12.23
C ALA A 200 -11.32 30.14 -10.87
N GLY A 201 -10.29 29.31 -10.67
CA GLY A 201 -10.09 28.55 -9.45
C GLY A 201 -9.49 27.18 -9.69
N LEU A 202 -9.85 26.21 -8.85
CA LEU A 202 -9.35 24.85 -8.86
C LEU A 202 -10.47 23.89 -9.27
N LEU A 203 -10.11 22.96 -10.16
CA LEU A 203 -10.93 21.81 -10.52
C LEU A 203 -10.23 20.53 -10.04
N GLY A 204 -10.99 19.71 -9.34
CA GLY A 204 -10.50 18.43 -8.79
C GLY A 204 -11.59 17.37 -8.79
N GLN A 205 -11.29 16.25 -8.14
CA GLN A 205 -12.20 15.10 -8.04
C GLN A 205 -12.16 14.48 -6.64
N VAL A 206 -13.28 13.96 -6.21
CA VAL A 206 -13.36 12.94 -5.14
C VAL A 206 -12.81 11.64 -5.69
N ILE A 207 -11.78 11.11 -5.05
CA ILE A 207 -11.09 9.88 -5.48
C ILE A 207 -11.34 8.69 -4.54
N GLY A 208 -12.15 8.87 -3.53
CA GLY A 208 -12.55 7.84 -2.59
C GLY A 208 -13.08 8.41 -1.29
N THR A 209 -13.43 7.52 -0.38
CA THR A 209 -13.84 7.84 0.99
C THR A 209 -12.92 7.19 2.01
N ASP A 210 -12.83 7.77 3.20
CA ASP A 210 -12.09 7.19 4.32
C ASP A 210 -12.97 6.23 5.10
N GLY A 211 -12.75 4.93 4.90
CA GLY A 211 -13.29 3.82 5.70
C GLY A 211 -14.70 4.06 6.26
N PRO A 212 -14.96 3.75 7.54
CA PRO A 212 -16.29 3.86 8.11
C PRO A 212 -16.74 5.32 8.35
N PHE A 213 -15.80 6.27 8.33
CA PHE A 213 -16.10 7.70 8.61
C PHE A 213 -16.71 8.43 7.42
N GLY A 214 -16.51 7.91 6.18
CA GLY A 214 -17.09 8.48 4.97
C GLY A 214 -16.62 9.89 4.64
N ASN A 215 -15.43 10.30 5.10
CA ASN A 215 -14.83 11.55 4.66
C ASN A 215 -14.46 11.44 3.19
N LEU A 216 -14.69 12.47 2.40
CA LEU A 216 -14.30 12.48 1.00
C LEU A 216 -12.82 12.82 0.86
N VAL A 217 -12.08 11.95 0.17
CA VAL A 217 -10.68 12.15 -0.17
C VAL A 217 -10.59 12.73 -1.58
N LEU A 218 -9.87 13.85 -1.72
CA LEU A 218 -9.74 14.55 -3.00
C LEU A 218 -8.38 14.30 -3.64
N ASN A 219 -8.30 14.47 -4.97
CA ASN A 219 -7.03 14.47 -5.71
C ASN A 219 -6.31 15.82 -5.65
N ILE A 220 -6.57 16.63 -4.64
CA ILE A 220 -6.09 18.01 -4.50
C ILE A 220 -4.99 18.03 -3.43
N PRO A 221 -3.70 18.15 -3.80
CA PRO A 221 -2.62 18.37 -2.84
C PRO A 221 -2.80 19.68 -2.06
N ALA A 222 -2.31 19.72 -0.82
CA ALA A 222 -2.39 20.89 0.04
C ALA A 222 -1.71 22.12 -0.59
N GLU A 223 -0.57 21.94 -1.25
CA GLU A 223 0.16 22.99 -1.96
C GLU A 223 -0.64 23.56 -3.13
N THR A 224 -1.32 22.72 -3.91
CA THR A 224 -2.19 23.15 -5.00
C THR A 224 -3.41 23.93 -4.48
N PHE A 225 -3.99 23.49 -3.36
CA PHE A 225 -5.08 24.21 -2.73
C PHE A 225 -4.62 25.59 -2.18
N ALA A 226 -3.41 25.66 -1.64
CA ALA A 226 -2.86 26.91 -1.10
C ALA A 226 -2.77 28.05 -2.15
N GLU A 227 -2.63 27.70 -3.45
CA GLU A 227 -2.62 28.67 -4.55
C GLU A 227 -3.91 29.48 -4.69
N LEU A 228 -5.02 29.00 -4.11
CA LEU A 228 -6.31 29.71 -4.10
C LEU A 228 -6.36 30.87 -3.10
N GLY A 229 -5.44 30.93 -2.12
CA GLY A 229 -5.32 32.00 -1.14
C GLY A 229 -6.19 31.83 0.12
N TYR A 230 -6.89 30.72 0.29
CA TYR A 230 -7.67 30.44 1.51
C TYR A 230 -6.77 30.12 2.69
N ARG A 231 -7.24 30.46 3.90
CA ARG A 231 -6.58 30.22 5.17
C ARG A 231 -7.52 29.54 6.14
N ILE A 232 -6.97 28.87 7.15
CA ILE A 232 -7.75 28.30 8.27
C ILE A 232 -8.63 29.40 8.86
N GLY A 233 -9.93 29.11 9.05
CA GLY A 233 -10.97 30.03 9.49
C GLY A 233 -11.82 30.60 8.34
N ASP A 234 -11.38 30.53 7.09
CA ASP A 234 -12.18 30.97 5.95
C ASP A 234 -13.34 29.97 5.69
N VAL A 235 -14.44 30.48 5.19
CA VAL A 235 -15.53 29.67 4.63
C VAL A 235 -15.31 29.55 3.12
N ILE A 236 -15.17 28.32 2.65
CA ILE A 236 -14.86 28.04 1.25
C ILE A 236 -16.12 27.77 0.47
N PRO A 237 -16.42 28.54 -0.58
CA PRO A 237 -17.45 28.19 -1.52
C PRO A 237 -16.98 27.04 -2.40
N ILE A 238 -17.75 25.95 -2.44
CA ILE A 238 -17.43 24.72 -3.15
C ILE A 238 -18.59 24.33 -4.02
N SER A 239 -18.34 23.97 -5.28
CA SER A 239 -19.27 23.20 -6.10
C SER A 239 -18.84 21.73 -6.04
N LEU A 240 -19.67 20.86 -5.47
CA LEU A 240 -19.40 19.43 -5.33
C LEU A 240 -20.52 18.65 -6.00
N ALA A 241 -20.18 17.81 -6.98
CA ALA A 241 -21.16 17.08 -7.80
C ALA A 241 -22.26 18.02 -8.36
N GLY A 242 -21.88 19.24 -8.79
CA GLY A 242 -22.79 20.26 -9.33
C GLY A 242 -23.62 21.02 -8.30
N LYS A 243 -23.52 20.73 -7.00
CA LYS A 243 -24.28 21.43 -5.93
C LYS A 243 -23.36 22.40 -5.18
N PRO A 244 -23.84 23.63 -4.88
CA PRO A 244 -23.05 24.61 -4.15
C PRO A 244 -23.07 24.35 -2.64
N TYR A 245 -21.93 24.56 -1.99
CA TYR A 245 -21.74 24.48 -0.54
C TYR A 245 -20.88 25.65 -0.08
N ALA A 246 -21.00 26.01 1.20
CA ALA A 246 -20.11 26.95 1.90
C ALA A 246 -19.66 26.25 3.17
N ILE A 247 -18.39 25.80 3.20
CA ILE A 247 -17.86 24.91 4.24
C ILE A 247 -16.61 25.54 4.87
N PRO A 248 -16.51 25.61 6.22
CA PRO A 248 -15.34 26.19 6.88
C PRO A 248 -14.09 25.35 6.65
N PHE A 249 -12.97 26.01 6.36
CA PHE A 249 -11.63 25.41 6.33
C PHE A 249 -11.02 25.48 7.72
N VAL A 250 -10.81 24.34 8.32
CA VAL A 250 -10.37 24.21 9.70
C VAL A 250 -9.18 23.24 9.83
N LYS A 251 -8.53 23.25 10.99
CA LYS A 251 -7.39 22.38 11.24
C LYS A 251 -7.81 20.95 11.60
N THR A 252 -8.91 20.80 12.36
CA THR A 252 -9.35 19.51 12.87
C THR A 252 -10.88 19.43 13.01
N PHE A 253 -11.41 18.24 13.20
CA PHE A 253 -12.83 17.97 13.33
C PHE A 253 -13.48 18.73 14.50
N SER A 254 -12.78 18.87 15.62
CA SER A 254 -13.28 19.56 16.81
C SER A 254 -13.46 21.07 16.66
N ASP A 255 -12.94 21.67 15.59
CA ASP A 255 -13.09 23.11 15.33
C ASP A 255 -14.48 23.49 14.81
N VAL A 256 -15.32 22.50 14.52
CA VAL A 256 -16.73 22.69 14.17
C VAL A 256 -17.64 21.88 15.10
N PRO A 257 -18.88 22.31 15.35
CA PRO A 257 -19.83 21.55 16.16
C PRO A 257 -20.12 20.16 15.58
N VAL A 258 -20.50 19.20 16.43
CA VAL A 258 -20.92 17.85 16.02
C VAL A 258 -22.00 17.94 14.95
N GLY A 259 -21.86 17.17 13.89
CA GLY A 259 -22.77 17.13 12.75
C GLY A 259 -22.58 18.26 11.72
N LYS A 260 -21.58 19.12 11.88
CA LYS A 260 -21.28 20.18 10.90
C LYS A 260 -20.15 19.75 9.96
N PRO A 261 -20.22 20.13 8.67
CA PRO A 261 -19.18 19.82 7.69
C PRO A 261 -17.94 20.70 7.89
N LEU A 262 -16.82 20.18 7.42
CA LEU A 262 -15.52 20.85 7.41
C LEU A 262 -14.71 20.50 6.17
N VAL A 263 -13.90 21.45 5.73
CA VAL A 263 -12.75 21.23 4.82
C VAL A 263 -11.50 21.17 5.66
N TYR A 264 -10.61 20.26 5.39
CA TYR A 264 -9.34 20.10 6.12
C TYR A 264 -8.25 19.51 5.23
N ILE A 265 -7.00 19.60 5.66
CA ILE A 265 -5.90 18.85 5.05
C ILE A 265 -5.76 17.55 5.81
N ASP A 266 -5.87 16.44 5.10
CA ASP A 266 -5.74 15.09 5.67
C ASP A 266 -4.29 14.77 6.07
N SER A 267 -4.09 13.65 6.77
CA SER A 267 -2.77 13.18 7.22
C SER A 267 -1.82 12.78 6.08
N ARG A 268 -2.30 12.76 4.84
CA ARG A 268 -1.53 12.48 3.63
C ARG A 268 -1.27 13.74 2.79
N GLY A 269 -1.53 14.93 3.36
CA GLY A 269 -1.29 16.22 2.72
C GLY A 269 -2.27 16.56 1.59
N ARG A 270 -3.52 16.08 1.64
CA ARG A 270 -4.54 16.38 0.63
C ARG A 270 -5.73 17.08 1.24
N LEU A 271 -6.40 17.90 0.43
CA LEU A 271 -7.69 18.46 0.80
C LEU A 271 -8.72 17.35 0.93
N SER A 272 -9.53 17.41 1.98
CA SER A 272 -10.58 16.45 2.30
C SER A 272 -11.80 17.15 2.85
N LEU A 273 -12.98 16.51 2.70
CA LEU A 273 -14.25 16.97 3.25
C LEU A 273 -14.76 15.96 4.27
N GLY A 274 -15.18 16.43 5.41
CA GLY A 274 -15.72 15.59 6.48
C GLY A 274 -16.89 16.23 7.19
N ILE A 275 -17.54 15.47 8.07
CA ILE A 275 -18.50 15.95 9.06
C ILE A 275 -18.01 15.52 10.44
N ASN A 276 -18.01 16.46 11.38
CA ASN A 276 -17.63 16.11 12.75
C ASN A 276 -18.60 15.04 13.32
N GLN A 277 -18.05 13.83 13.61
CA GLN A 277 -18.75 12.65 14.12
C GLN A 277 -19.94 12.15 13.26
N ARG A 278 -19.90 12.40 11.92
CA ARG A 278 -20.86 11.83 10.97
C ARG A 278 -20.21 11.51 9.64
N ASN A 279 -20.89 10.72 8.83
CA ASN A 279 -20.44 10.32 7.51
C ASN A 279 -20.86 11.37 6.46
N PHE A 280 -19.87 11.95 5.76
CA PHE A 280 -20.09 12.98 4.73
C PHE A 280 -20.74 12.38 3.48
N SER A 281 -20.16 11.26 2.96
CA SER A 281 -20.62 10.60 1.75
C SER A 281 -22.12 10.26 1.83
N THR A 282 -22.54 9.58 2.89
CA THR A 282 -23.97 9.21 3.07
C THR A 282 -24.87 10.41 3.33
N THR A 283 -24.38 11.42 4.09
CA THR A 283 -25.20 12.61 4.43
C THR A 283 -25.48 13.46 3.19
N TYR A 284 -24.49 13.64 2.32
CA TYR A 284 -24.60 14.48 1.13
C TYR A 284 -24.84 13.68 -0.15
N GLN A 285 -24.87 12.34 -0.06
CA GLN A 285 -25.07 11.42 -1.19
C GLN A 285 -24.03 11.68 -2.30
N VAL A 286 -22.74 11.72 -1.91
CA VAL A 286 -21.61 11.92 -2.81
C VAL A 286 -20.65 10.75 -2.66
N ASP A 287 -20.44 10.04 -3.75
CA ASP A 287 -19.47 8.93 -3.87
C ASP A 287 -18.41 9.26 -4.93
N ALA A 288 -17.28 8.56 -4.87
CA ALA A 288 -16.25 8.66 -5.89
C ALA A 288 -16.65 7.84 -7.15
N PRO A 289 -16.33 8.35 -8.38
CA PRO A 289 -15.75 9.66 -8.65
C PRO A 289 -16.81 10.77 -8.68
N ALA A 290 -16.50 11.94 -8.14
CA ALA A 290 -17.33 13.12 -8.26
C ALA A 290 -16.46 14.38 -8.48
N GLU A 291 -16.94 15.32 -9.28
CA GLU A 291 -16.23 16.57 -9.55
C GLU A 291 -16.35 17.55 -8.39
N ILE A 292 -15.27 18.30 -8.15
CA ILE A 292 -15.23 19.42 -7.21
C ILE A 292 -14.60 20.64 -7.88
N ALA A 293 -15.22 21.80 -7.69
CA ALA A 293 -14.66 23.08 -8.12
C ALA A 293 -14.63 24.06 -6.93
N ILE A 294 -13.52 24.78 -6.80
CA ILE A 294 -13.28 25.75 -5.72
C ILE A 294 -12.77 27.05 -6.37
N PRO A 295 -13.51 28.17 -6.29
CA PRO A 295 -13.04 29.43 -6.86
C PRO A 295 -11.83 29.96 -6.12
N ARG A 296 -11.08 30.90 -6.73
CA ARG A 296 -10.06 31.65 -6.00
C ARG A 296 -10.70 32.51 -4.92
N LYS A 297 -10.00 32.70 -3.81
CA LYS A 297 -10.44 33.65 -2.78
C LYS A 297 -10.45 35.05 -3.40
N PRO A 298 -11.54 35.79 -3.29
CA PRO A 298 -11.59 37.22 -3.68
C PRO A 298 -10.48 38.00 -2.95
N GLN A 299 -9.82 38.91 -3.67
CA GLN A 299 -8.79 39.78 -3.09
C GLN A 299 -9.44 40.84 -2.18
#